data_da1819b959663346248807e1795d72f0
#
_entry.id   da1819b959663346248807e1795d72f0
#
_cell.length_a   1.000
_cell.length_b   1.000
_cell.length_c   1.000
_cell.angle_alpha   90.00
_cell.angle_beta   90.00
_cell.angle_gamma   90.00
#
_symmetry.space_group_name_H-M   'P 1'
#
loop_
_entity.id
_entity.type
_entity.pdbx_description
1 polymer ?
#
loop_
_entity_poly.entity_id
_entity_poly.type
_entity_poly.pdbx_seq_one_letter_code
_entity_poly.pdbx_strand_id
1 'polypeptide(L)'
;MKIQNVADESFRKYGKVIKNVDCTQLIEEMGKTPAPDGEVIYVPSVPELEALPVYAELRDRVYGGMPIQVGYCNGDNNKLNALEYHRDSEINVACTDLILLIGSEQDMDPETYEYDTAKVEAFLVPAGTVIEVYGTTLHYAPCNAGGKFRCVVVLPKGTNEALKVVPEKDEEDALLFAVNKWLIAHPESGLEKDGAFMGLKGENITL
;
A
#
# COMPACT_ATOMS: atom_id res chain seq x y z
N MET A 1 1.47 18.23 9.23
CA MET A 1 2.11 16.92 9.56
C MET A 1 3.60 16.98 9.24
N LYS A 2 4.47 16.32 10.04
CA LYS A 2 5.91 16.20 9.73
C LYS A 2 6.12 15.01 8.79
N ILE A 3 6.78 15.23 7.66
CA ILE A 3 7.19 14.15 6.77
C ILE A 3 8.57 13.67 7.22
N GLN A 4 8.67 12.37 7.54
CA GLN A 4 9.90 11.65 7.92
C GLN A 4 10.45 10.94 6.67
N ASN A 5 11.58 10.24 6.80
CA ASN A 5 12.12 9.45 5.69
C ASN A 5 12.10 7.96 6.05
N VAL A 6 11.87 7.08 5.08
CA VAL A 6 11.92 5.63 5.33
C VAL A 6 13.28 5.11 5.78
N ALA A 7 14.34 5.92 5.62
CA ALA A 7 15.67 5.64 6.18
C ALA A 7 15.78 5.95 7.68
N ASP A 8 14.82 6.69 8.27
CA ASP A 8 14.82 7.05 9.68
C ASP A 8 14.49 5.83 10.57
N GLU A 9 14.96 5.84 11.79
CA GLU A 9 14.72 4.75 12.76
C GLU A 9 13.23 4.56 13.06
N SER A 10 12.43 5.64 13.00
CA SER A 10 10.99 5.62 13.22
C SER A 10 10.24 4.72 12.23
N PHE A 11 10.74 4.54 11.00
CA PHE A 11 10.11 3.66 10.02
C PHE A 11 10.18 2.18 10.41
N ARG A 12 11.10 1.77 11.28
CA ARG A 12 11.28 0.37 11.70
C ARG A 12 10.05 -0.23 12.39
N LYS A 13 9.17 0.60 12.92
CA LYS A 13 7.86 0.17 13.46
C LYS A 13 6.96 -0.37 12.33
N TYR A 14 7.08 0.18 11.14
CA TYR A 14 6.16 -0.01 10.02
C TYR A 14 6.73 -0.88 8.90
N GLY A 15 8.05 -0.93 8.79
CA GLY A 15 8.70 -1.63 7.69
C GLY A 15 10.21 -1.54 7.74
N LYS A 16 10.83 -1.86 6.63
CA LYS A 16 12.28 -1.73 6.45
C LYS A 16 12.64 -1.43 5.01
N VAL A 17 13.82 -0.83 4.79
CA VAL A 17 14.42 -0.68 3.45
C VAL A 17 15.10 -1.98 3.06
N ILE A 18 14.81 -2.50 1.88
CA ILE A 18 15.44 -3.67 1.26
C ILE A 18 16.60 -3.19 0.41
N LYS A 19 17.83 -3.66 0.71
CA LYS A 19 19.07 -3.18 0.07
C LYS A 19 19.71 -4.18 -0.92
N ASN A 20 19.22 -5.41 -0.96
CA ASN A 20 19.89 -6.53 -1.64
C ASN A 20 19.07 -7.11 -2.79
N VAL A 21 18.18 -6.31 -3.38
CA VAL A 21 17.42 -6.64 -4.58
C VAL A 21 17.59 -5.49 -5.58
N ASP A 22 17.99 -5.81 -6.78
CA ASP A 22 18.13 -4.82 -7.87
C ASP A 22 16.81 -4.72 -8.65
N CYS A 23 16.10 -3.61 -8.45
CA CYS A 23 14.82 -3.32 -9.11
C CYS A 23 14.97 -2.36 -10.31
N THR A 24 16.18 -2.11 -10.82
CA THR A 24 16.43 -1.16 -11.93
C THR A 24 15.54 -1.46 -13.13
N GLN A 25 15.45 -2.73 -13.57
CA GLN A 25 14.61 -3.10 -14.71
C GLN A 25 13.11 -2.92 -14.45
N LEU A 26 12.65 -3.14 -13.20
CA LEU A 26 11.25 -2.83 -12.82
C LEU A 26 10.96 -1.35 -12.98
N ILE A 27 11.86 -0.49 -12.50
CA ILE A 27 11.71 0.97 -12.57
C ILE A 27 11.69 1.45 -14.02
N GLU A 28 12.55 0.89 -14.87
CA GLU A 28 12.58 1.19 -16.31
C GLU A 28 11.27 0.79 -16.99
N GLU A 29 10.77 -0.43 -16.73
CA GLU A 29 9.52 -0.93 -17.33
C GLU A 29 8.31 -0.11 -16.84
N MET A 30 8.31 0.31 -15.59
CA MET A 30 7.30 1.19 -15.02
C MET A 30 7.19 2.55 -15.71
N GLY A 31 8.25 3.03 -16.36
CA GLY A 31 8.20 4.24 -17.18
C GLY A 31 7.19 4.17 -18.33
N LYS A 32 6.80 2.98 -18.76
CA LYS A 32 5.82 2.74 -19.85
C LYS A 32 4.38 2.65 -19.35
N THR A 33 4.16 2.55 -18.04
CA THR A 33 2.82 2.42 -17.45
C THR A 33 2.12 3.77 -17.34
N PRO A 34 0.78 3.85 -17.40
CA PRO A 34 0.06 5.09 -17.25
C PRO A 34 0.16 5.64 -15.81
N ALA A 35 0.10 6.97 -15.67
CA ALA A 35 -0.11 7.69 -14.41
C ALA A 35 -1.06 8.85 -14.70
N PRO A 36 -2.37 8.69 -14.47
CA PRO A 36 -3.39 9.69 -14.79
C PRO A 36 -3.27 10.94 -13.91
N ASP A 37 -3.90 12.04 -14.34
CA ASP A 37 -4.03 13.26 -13.57
C ASP A 37 -5.29 13.16 -12.69
N GLY A 38 -5.16 13.50 -11.40
CA GLY A 38 -6.28 13.55 -10.46
C GLY A 38 -6.92 12.20 -10.11
N GLU A 39 -6.29 11.10 -10.51
CA GLU A 39 -6.77 9.74 -10.26
C GLU A 39 -5.63 8.83 -9.82
N VAL A 40 -6.00 7.70 -9.22
CA VAL A 40 -5.09 6.60 -8.87
C VAL A 40 -5.54 5.35 -9.59
N ILE A 41 -4.62 4.65 -10.23
CA ILE A 41 -4.85 3.35 -10.81
C ILE A 41 -4.03 2.29 -10.09
N TYR A 42 -4.66 1.16 -9.83
CA TYR A 42 -4.02 -0.03 -9.28
C TYR A 42 -4.21 -1.21 -10.24
N VAL A 43 -3.12 -1.86 -10.59
CA VAL A 43 -3.10 -3.08 -11.40
C VAL A 43 -2.37 -4.16 -10.62
N PRO A 44 -3.06 -5.22 -10.16
CA PRO A 44 -2.50 -6.18 -9.20
C PRO A 44 -1.39 -7.06 -9.79
N SER A 45 -1.42 -7.34 -11.09
CA SER A 45 -0.47 -8.24 -11.76
C SER A 45 -0.26 -7.76 -13.20
N VAL A 46 1.00 -7.58 -13.58
CA VAL A 46 1.40 -7.13 -14.93
C VAL A 46 2.39 -8.14 -15.51
N PRO A 47 2.01 -8.86 -16.59
CA PRO A 47 2.87 -9.89 -17.18
C PRO A 47 4.27 -9.40 -17.54
N GLU A 48 4.41 -8.17 -18.01
CA GLU A 48 5.68 -7.57 -18.39
C GLU A 48 6.61 -7.37 -17.18
N LEU A 49 6.06 -7.01 -16.01
CA LEU A 49 6.81 -6.90 -14.77
C LEU A 49 7.17 -8.28 -14.20
N GLU A 50 6.24 -9.23 -14.27
CA GLU A 50 6.43 -10.60 -13.79
C GLU A 50 7.41 -11.42 -14.66
N ALA A 51 7.65 -11.01 -15.91
CA ALA A 51 8.60 -11.65 -16.79
C ALA A 51 10.07 -11.23 -16.52
N LEU A 52 10.30 -10.20 -15.71
CA LEU A 52 11.65 -9.72 -15.40
C LEU A 52 12.39 -10.67 -14.44
N PRO A 53 13.72 -10.81 -14.57
CA PRO A 53 14.51 -11.71 -13.72
C PRO A 53 14.35 -11.45 -12.23
N VAL A 54 14.15 -10.20 -11.81
CA VAL A 54 13.98 -9.80 -10.41
C VAL A 54 12.72 -10.41 -9.78
N TYR A 55 11.73 -10.84 -10.57
CA TYR A 55 10.57 -11.56 -10.06
C TYR A 55 10.98 -12.81 -9.26
N ALA A 56 11.93 -13.59 -9.78
CA ALA A 56 12.40 -14.76 -9.07
C ALA A 56 13.12 -14.40 -7.75
N GLU A 57 13.90 -13.32 -7.73
CA GLU A 57 14.54 -12.85 -6.50
C GLU A 57 13.51 -12.39 -5.46
N LEU A 58 12.50 -11.63 -5.87
CA LEU A 58 11.42 -11.20 -4.99
C LEU A 58 10.66 -12.39 -4.43
N ARG A 59 10.28 -13.35 -5.27
CA ARG A 59 9.58 -14.56 -4.84
C ARG A 59 10.42 -15.40 -3.89
N ASP A 60 11.65 -15.76 -4.29
CA ASP A 60 12.42 -16.81 -3.61
C ASP A 60 13.15 -16.29 -2.37
N ARG A 61 13.58 -15.01 -2.38
CA ARG A 61 14.38 -14.42 -1.29
C ARG A 61 13.56 -13.51 -0.38
N VAL A 62 12.67 -12.68 -0.95
CA VAL A 62 11.88 -11.73 -0.14
C VAL A 62 10.65 -12.41 0.43
N TYR A 63 9.94 -13.17 -0.39
CA TYR A 63 8.74 -13.90 0.03
C TYR A 63 8.97 -15.38 0.38
N GLY A 64 10.24 -15.83 0.45
CA GLY A 64 10.58 -17.18 0.91
C GLY A 64 10.00 -18.31 0.06
N GLY A 65 9.75 -18.07 -1.23
CA GLY A 65 9.19 -19.05 -2.16
C GLY A 65 7.66 -19.05 -2.26
N MET A 66 6.97 -18.14 -1.59
CA MET A 66 5.52 -17.98 -1.78
C MET A 66 5.20 -17.50 -3.18
N PRO A 67 4.08 -17.93 -3.78
CA PRO A 67 3.58 -17.35 -5.02
C PRO A 67 3.25 -15.87 -4.82
N ILE A 68 3.79 -15.02 -5.69
CA ILE A 68 3.58 -13.56 -5.67
C ILE A 68 2.95 -13.07 -6.97
N GLN A 69 2.48 -11.86 -6.92
CA GLN A 69 2.10 -11.04 -8.07
C GLN A 69 2.89 -9.75 -8.05
N VAL A 70 3.19 -9.20 -9.21
CA VAL A 70 3.88 -7.92 -9.37
C VAL A 70 3.03 -7.00 -10.23
N GLY A 71 2.55 -5.95 -9.62
CA GLY A 71 1.73 -4.93 -10.24
C GLY A 71 2.20 -3.54 -9.89
N TYR A 72 1.30 -2.58 -9.96
CA TYR A 72 1.64 -1.20 -9.61
C TYR A 72 0.43 -0.41 -9.09
N CYS A 73 0.75 0.62 -8.33
CA CYS A 73 -0.14 1.71 -7.96
C CYS A 73 0.48 3.02 -8.47
N ASN A 74 -0.17 3.67 -9.43
CA ASN A 74 0.32 4.92 -10.02
C ASN A 74 -0.77 5.97 -9.97
N GLY A 75 -0.42 7.23 -9.86
CA GLY A 75 -1.42 8.27 -9.95
C GLY A 75 -1.03 9.62 -9.38
N ASP A 76 -2.08 10.36 -9.07
CA ASP A 76 -2.05 11.72 -8.56
C ASP A 76 -2.97 11.79 -7.34
N ASN A 77 -2.39 11.75 -6.15
CA ASN A 77 -3.10 11.75 -4.88
C ASN A 77 -2.35 12.59 -3.85
N ASN A 78 -3.11 13.30 -3.02
CA ASN A 78 -2.58 14.06 -1.89
C ASN A 78 -3.36 13.85 -0.59
N LYS A 79 -4.27 12.86 -0.56
CA LYS A 79 -5.15 12.59 0.58
C LYS A 79 -4.98 11.19 1.13
N LEU A 80 -5.25 11.05 2.43
CA LEU A 80 -5.28 9.76 3.13
C LEU A 80 -6.37 8.86 2.56
N ASN A 81 -7.61 9.31 2.53
CA ASN A 81 -8.83 8.64 2.08
C ASN A 81 -9.16 7.31 2.79
N ALA A 82 -8.20 6.42 2.94
CA ALA A 82 -8.37 5.12 3.55
C ALA A 82 -7.06 4.60 4.14
N LEU A 83 -7.16 3.52 4.90
CA LEU A 83 -6.05 2.67 5.33
C LEU A 83 -6.46 1.21 5.12
N GLU A 84 -5.54 0.39 4.69
CA GLU A 84 -5.71 -1.05 4.48
C GLU A 84 -4.56 -1.83 5.08
N TYR A 85 -4.79 -3.12 5.31
CA TYR A 85 -3.74 -4.05 5.69
C TYR A 85 -3.97 -5.41 5.04
N HIS A 86 -2.90 -6.19 5.02
CA HIS A 86 -2.84 -7.54 4.48
C HIS A 86 -2.30 -8.50 5.54
N ARG A 87 -2.58 -9.80 5.45
CA ARG A 87 -1.98 -10.79 6.36
C ARG A 87 -0.48 -11.00 6.14
N ASP A 88 0.03 -10.54 5.00
CA ASP A 88 1.45 -10.60 4.65
C ASP A 88 2.00 -9.19 4.39
N SER A 89 3.33 -9.07 4.44
CA SER A 89 4.01 -7.81 4.05
C SER A 89 3.78 -7.48 2.58
N GLU A 90 3.72 -6.19 2.28
CA GLU A 90 3.75 -5.66 0.93
C GLU A 90 5.15 -5.12 0.61
N ILE A 91 5.66 -5.36 -0.62
CA ILE A 91 6.88 -4.75 -1.10
C ILE A 91 6.53 -3.62 -2.06
N ASN A 92 7.04 -2.43 -1.77
CA ASN A 92 6.93 -1.28 -2.66
C ASN A 92 8.28 -0.93 -3.27
N VAL A 93 8.30 -0.68 -4.59
CA VAL A 93 9.43 -0.08 -5.28
C VAL A 93 9.03 1.31 -5.76
N ALA A 94 9.57 2.33 -5.14
CA ALA A 94 9.29 3.71 -5.52
C ALA A 94 10.00 4.04 -6.84
N CYS A 95 9.25 4.19 -7.93
CA CYS A 95 9.81 4.58 -9.23
C CYS A 95 9.97 6.10 -9.36
N THR A 96 9.23 6.85 -8.57
CA THR A 96 9.34 8.31 -8.33
C THR A 96 9.40 8.53 -6.84
N ASP A 97 9.75 9.74 -6.39
CA ASP A 97 9.52 10.11 -5.01
C ASP A 97 8.02 10.00 -4.70
N LEU A 98 7.69 9.45 -3.54
CA LEU A 98 6.32 9.34 -3.06
C LEU A 98 6.26 9.46 -1.54
N ILE A 99 5.07 9.73 -1.00
CA ILE A 99 4.84 9.77 0.44
C ILE A 99 3.82 8.71 0.81
N LEU A 100 4.15 7.89 1.81
CA LEU A 100 3.21 6.99 2.44
C LEU A 100 2.63 7.64 3.69
N LEU A 101 1.30 7.62 3.79
CA LEU A 101 0.55 7.89 5.02
C LEU A 101 0.23 6.54 5.66
N ILE A 102 0.82 6.26 6.81
CA ILE A 102 0.78 4.92 7.42
C ILE A 102 0.42 4.98 8.90
N GLY A 103 -0.11 3.88 9.40
CA GLY A 103 -0.45 3.67 10.78
C GLY A 103 -0.08 2.25 11.24
N SER A 104 -0.41 1.93 12.48
CA SER A 104 -0.19 0.61 13.06
C SER A 104 -1.52 -0.04 13.39
N GLU A 105 -1.72 -1.29 12.97
CA GLU A 105 -2.91 -2.08 13.31
C GLU A 105 -3.14 -2.14 14.83
N GLN A 106 -2.07 -2.18 15.63
CA GLN A 106 -2.13 -2.20 17.10
C GLN A 106 -2.70 -0.91 17.71
N ASP A 107 -2.78 0.17 16.94
CA ASP A 107 -3.35 1.45 17.37
C ASP A 107 -4.86 1.56 17.01
N MET A 108 -5.41 0.57 16.30
CA MET A 108 -6.83 0.46 16.01
C MET A 108 -7.60 0.05 17.26
N ASP A 109 -8.82 0.54 17.43
CA ASP A 109 -9.70 0.13 18.52
C ASP A 109 -10.13 -1.33 18.29
N PRO A 110 -9.88 -2.25 19.23
CA PRO A 110 -10.13 -3.68 19.03
C PRO A 110 -11.62 -4.08 19.08
N GLU A 111 -12.50 -3.19 19.56
CA GLU A 111 -13.95 -3.47 19.66
C GLU A 111 -14.72 -2.83 18.50
N THR A 112 -14.33 -1.62 18.10
CA THR A 112 -15.03 -0.84 17.07
C THR A 112 -14.34 -0.86 15.72
N TYR A 113 -13.06 -1.31 15.66
CA TYR A 113 -12.21 -1.25 14.48
C TYR A 113 -12.03 0.17 13.90
N GLU A 114 -12.28 1.19 14.72
CA GLU A 114 -12.03 2.58 14.35
C GLU A 114 -10.57 2.95 14.51
N TYR A 115 -10.09 3.84 13.66
CA TYR A 115 -8.72 4.34 13.68
C TYR A 115 -8.70 5.87 13.70
N ASP A 116 -8.02 6.45 14.69
CA ASP A 116 -7.83 7.90 14.80
C ASP A 116 -6.74 8.37 13.82
N THR A 117 -7.10 9.19 12.84
CA THR A 117 -6.19 9.71 11.83
C THR A 117 -5.06 10.58 12.40
N ALA A 118 -5.22 11.10 13.63
CA ALA A 118 -4.13 11.80 14.33
C ALA A 118 -2.92 10.90 14.64
N LYS A 119 -3.08 9.57 14.61
CA LYS A 119 -2.01 8.59 14.80
C LYS A 119 -1.25 8.25 13.49
N VAL A 120 -1.72 8.75 12.35
CA VAL A 120 -1.07 8.54 11.05
C VAL A 120 0.24 9.30 10.99
N GLU A 121 1.27 8.64 10.50
CA GLU A 121 2.59 9.21 10.23
C GLU A 121 2.87 9.23 8.73
N ALA A 122 3.63 10.24 8.28
CA ALA A 122 4.00 10.43 6.88
C ALA A 122 5.48 10.11 6.66
N PHE A 123 5.77 9.29 5.63
CA PHE A 123 7.13 8.93 5.27
C PHE A 123 7.40 9.13 3.78
N LEU A 124 8.44 9.92 3.48
CA LEU A 124 9.00 10.05 2.13
C LEU A 124 9.73 8.74 1.78
N VAL A 125 9.37 8.18 0.64
CA VAL A 125 10.09 7.08 -0.02
C VAL A 125 10.76 7.65 -1.26
N PRO A 126 12.09 7.87 -1.26
CA PRO A 126 12.80 8.39 -2.41
C PRO A 126 12.75 7.44 -3.60
N ALA A 127 12.76 7.98 -4.82
CA ALA A 127 12.85 7.20 -6.05
C ALA A 127 14.03 6.22 -6.00
N GLY A 128 13.82 5.01 -6.52
CA GLY A 128 14.79 3.92 -6.48
C GLY A 128 14.82 3.12 -5.18
N THR A 129 14.06 3.53 -4.16
CA THR A 129 14.01 2.83 -2.87
C THR A 129 13.05 1.65 -2.91
N VAL A 130 13.51 0.50 -2.41
CA VAL A 130 12.69 -0.70 -2.19
C VAL A 130 12.41 -0.81 -0.69
N ILE A 131 11.15 -0.90 -0.31
CA ILE A 131 10.74 -1.07 1.07
C ILE A 131 9.83 -2.29 1.24
N GLU A 132 9.90 -2.87 2.43
CA GLU A 132 8.88 -3.80 2.95
C GLU A 132 8.01 -3.01 3.92
N VAL A 133 6.71 -3.05 3.69
CA VAL A 133 5.65 -2.58 4.59
C VAL A 133 5.12 -3.82 5.30
N TYR A 134 5.22 -3.87 6.63
CA TYR A 134 4.83 -5.06 7.40
C TYR A 134 3.32 -5.30 7.34
N GLY A 135 2.89 -6.56 7.47
CA GLY A 135 1.48 -6.94 7.43
C GLY A 135 0.60 -6.21 8.45
N THR A 136 1.18 -5.78 9.59
CA THR A 136 0.50 -4.98 10.62
C THR A 136 0.55 -3.47 10.39
N THR A 137 1.07 -3.03 9.26
CA THR A 137 1.13 -1.62 8.91
C THR A 137 -0.04 -1.23 8.03
N LEU A 138 -0.87 -0.36 8.58
CA LEU A 138 -1.96 0.25 7.85
C LEU A 138 -1.39 1.24 6.83
N HIS A 139 -1.79 1.10 5.56
CA HIS A 139 -1.33 1.93 4.44
C HIS A 139 -2.43 2.03 3.39
N TYR A 140 -2.25 2.90 2.40
CA TYR A 140 -3.13 3.00 1.24
C TYR A 140 -2.35 3.56 0.04
N ALA A 141 -3.08 3.99 -1.01
CA ALA A 141 -2.44 4.60 -2.18
C ALA A 141 -1.46 5.71 -1.77
N PRO A 142 -0.24 5.72 -2.31
CA PRO A 142 0.73 6.76 -2.02
C PRO A 142 0.23 8.17 -2.33
N CYS A 143 0.84 9.16 -1.67
CA CYS A 143 0.66 10.57 -2.01
C CYS A 143 1.84 11.08 -2.83
N ASN A 144 1.60 12.14 -3.56
CA ASN A 144 2.59 12.86 -4.35
C ASN A 144 3.72 13.44 -3.47
N ALA A 145 4.95 13.41 -3.99
CA ALA A 145 6.09 14.09 -3.42
C ALA A 145 6.70 15.06 -4.45
N GLY A 146 5.94 16.10 -4.79
CA GLY A 146 6.34 17.08 -5.81
C GLY A 146 5.90 16.75 -7.24
N GLY A 147 5.23 15.64 -7.46
CA GLY A 147 4.67 15.22 -8.75
C GLY A 147 3.92 13.90 -8.62
N LYS A 148 3.30 13.44 -9.70
CA LYS A 148 2.61 12.15 -9.73
C LYS A 148 3.53 11.01 -9.32
N PHE A 149 3.00 10.03 -8.60
CA PHE A 149 3.77 8.90 -8.15
C PHE A 149 3.63 7.67 -9.08
N ARG A 150 4.68 6.85 -9.10
CA ARG A 150 4.71 5.50 -9.67
C ARG A 150 5.33 4.57 -8.65
N CYS A 151 4.63 3.51 -8.32
CA CYS A 151 5.04 2.53 -7.33
C CYS A 151 4.77 1.12 -7.83
N VAL A 152 5.79 0.27 -7.89
CA VAL A 152 5.58 -1.18 -8.03
C VAL A 152 5.04 -1.71 -6.71
N VAL A 153 4.04 -2.56 -6.80
CA VAL A 153 3.42 -3.26 -5.66
C VAL A 153 3.59 -4.75 -5.85
N VAL A 154 4.24 -5.40 -4.87
CA VAL A 154 4.41 -6.85 -4.84
C VAL A 154 3.69 -7.41 -3.63
N LEU A 155 2.83 -8.38 -3.86
CA LEU A 155 1.98 -9.02 -2.85
C LEU A 155 1.88 -10.54 -3.11
N PRO A 156 1.46 -11.33 -2.12
CA PRO A 156 1.07 -12.72 -2.35
C PRO A 156 0.01 -12.81 -3.45
N LYS A 157 0.15 -13.82 -4.31
CA LYS A 157 -0.72 -13.99 -5.47
C LYS A 157 -2.18 -14.14 -5.06
N GLY A 158 -3.06 -13.38 -5.74
CA GLY A 158 -4.49 -13.34 -5.48
C GLY A 158 -4.92 -12.21 -4.53
N THR A 159 -3.98 -11.51 -3.87
CA THR A 159 -4.31 -10.33 -3.05
C THR A 159 -5.03 -9.27 -3.90
N ASN A 160 -6.07 -8.66 -3.35
CA ASN A 160 -6.95 -7.67 -4.00
C ASN A 160 -7.89 -8.25 -5.09
N GLU A 161 -7.94 -9.57 -5.30
CA GLU A 161 -8.99 -10.16 -6.13
C GLU A 161 -10.36 -10.07 -5.43
N ALA A 162 -11.42 -10.16 -6.22
CA ALA A 162 -12.77 -10.19 -5.67
C ALA A 162 -12.99 -11.42 -4.77
N LEU A 163 -13.67 -11.22 -3.64
CA LEU A 163 -14.03 -12.30 -2.74
C LEU A 163 -14.95 -13.30 -3.44
N LYS A 164 -14.62 -14.58 -3.36
CA LYS A 164 -15.50 -15.67 -3.83
C LYS A 164 -16.63 -15.97 -2.84
N VAL A 165 -16.38 -15.77 -1.57
CA VAL A 165 -17.33 -15.87 -0.47
C VAL A 165 -17.22 -14.58 0.32
N VAL A 166 -18.32 -13.88 0.49
CA VAL A 166 -18.40 -12.69 1.34
C VAL A 166 -18.96 -13.14 2.68
N PRO A 167 -18.19 -13.03 3.78
CA PRO A 167 -18.67 -13.39 5.11
C PRO A 167 -19.73 -12.38 5.59
N GLU A 168 -20.40 -12.71 6.72
CA GLU A 168 -21.19 -11.71 7.43
C GLU A 168 -20.28 -10.57 7.89
N LYS A 169 -20.82 -9.34 7.85
CA LYS A 169 -20.06 -8.13 8.17
C LYS A 169 -20.10 -7.85 9.67
N ASP A 170 -19.55 -8.77 10.45
CA ASP A 170 -19.40 -8.65 11.90
C ASP A 170 -17.92 -8.70 12.31
N GLU A 171 -17.59 -8.15 13.43
CA GLU A 171 -16.23 -8.04 13.95
C GLU A 171 -15.23 -7.55 12.87
N GLU A 172 -14.06 -8.16 12.75
CA GLU A 172 -13.03 -7.82 11.76
C GLU A 172 -13.51 -8.06 10.31
N ASP A 173 -14.45 -8.98 10.10
CA ASP A 173 -14.99 -9.26 8.76
C ASP A 173 -15.76 -8.05 8.17
N ALA A 174 -16.17 -7.09 9.01
CA ALA A 174 -16.71 -5.82 8.55
C ALA A 174 -15.72 -5.03 7.69
N LEU A 175 -14.42 -5.20 7.91
CA LEU A 175 -13.35 -4.52 7.18
C LEU A 175 -12.94 -5.29 5.92
N LEU A 176 -13.26 -6.61 5.81
CA LEU A 176 -12.83 -7.44 4.71
C LEU A 176 -13.45 -6.96 3.39
N PHE A 177 -12.61 -6.38 2.54
CA PHE A 177 -13.02 -5.71 1.32
C PHE A 177 -12.73 -6.54 0.06
N ALA A 178 -11.58 -7.23 0.04
CA ALA A 178 -11.15 -8.08 -1.06
C ALA A 178 -10.30 -9.25 -0.51
N VAL A 179 -9.87 -10.17 -1.34
CA VAL A 179 -8.98 -11.25 -0.92
C VAL A 179 -7.72 -10.67 -0.26
N ASN A 180 -7.45 -11.08 0.98
CA ASN A 180 -6.29 -10.63 1.76
C ASN A 180 -6.22 -9.10 1.94
N LYS A 181 -7.38 -8.41 1.96
CA LYS A 181 -7.46 -6.94 2.09
C LYS A 181 -8.56 -6.54 3.06
N TRP A 182 -8.17 -5.94 4.16
CA TRP A 182 -9.04 -5.27 5.12
C TRP A 182 -8.89 -3.77 4.94
N LEU A 183 -10.00 -3.05 4.79
CA LEU A 183 -10.03 -1.63 4.39
C LEU A 183 -10.86 -0.81 5.39
N ILE A 184 -10.26 0.26 5.87
CA ILE A 184 -10.89 1.25 6.74
C ILE A 184 -10.88 2.58 5.98
N ALA A 185 -12.04 3.12 5.66
CA ALA A 185 -12.16 4.33 4.85
C ALA A 185 -12.59 5.55 5.67
N HIS A 186 -12.19 6.73 5.19
CA HIS A 186 -12.68 8.01 5.71
C HIS A 186 -14.05 8.35 5.08
N PRO A 187 -15.00 8.93 5.84
CA PRO A 187 -16.31 9.29 5.28
C PRO A 187 -16.26 10.21 4.05
N GLU A 188 -15.24 11.02 3.93
CA GLU A 188 -15.04 11.91 2.77
C GLU A 188 -14.40 11.23 1.56
N SER A 189 -13.99 9.96 1.66
CA SER A 189 -13.31 9.25 0.57
C SER A 189 -14.23 8.89 -0.59
N GLY A 190 -15.53 8.78 -0.34
CA GLY A 190 -16.51 8.28 -1.30
C GLY A 190 -16.51 6.75 -1.48
N LEU A 191 -15.71 6.01 -0.71
CA LEU A 191 -15.59 4.54 -0.78
C LEU A 191 -16.76 3.80 -0.09
N GLU A 192 -17.65 4.51 0.61
CA GLU A 192 -18.87 3.94 1.20
C GLU A 192 -19.75 3.24 0.15
N LYS A 193 -19.87 3.84 -1.03
CA LYS A 193 -20.61 3.29 -2.17
C LYS A 193 -20.06 1.95 -2.68
N ASP A 194 -18.78 1.69 -2.42
CA ASP A 194 -18.10 0.45 -2.79
C ASP A 194 -18.12 -0.58 -1.64
N GLY A 195 -18.78 -0.24 -0.52
CA GLY A 195 -18.96 -1.12 0.65
C GLY A 195 -17.78 -1.13 1.63
N ALA A 196 -16.91 -0.12 1.59
CA ALA A 196 -15.83 0.02 2.55
C ALA A 196 -16.35 0.39 3.95
N PHE A 197 -15.68 -0.10 4.98
CA PHE A 197 -15.97 0.24 6.38
C PHE A 197 -15.52 1.67 6.70
N MET A 198 -16.44 2.51 7.20
CA MET A 198 -16.21 3.94 7.51
C MET A 198 -15.62 4.13 8.92
N GLY A 199 -14.44 3.60 9.17
CA GLY A 199 -13.80 3.55 10.48
C GLY A 199 -12.73 4.61 10.75
N LEU A 200 -12.30 5.40 9.76
CA LEU A 200 -11.34 6.48 10.01
C LEU A 200 -12.02 7.67 10.68
N LYS A 201 -11.47 8.09 11.82
CA LYS A 201 -11.98 9.21 12.64
C LYS A 201 -10.93 10.33 12.67
N GLY A 202 -11.41 11.57 12.56
CA GLY A 202 -10.56 12.75 12.56
C GLY A 202 -10.52 13.43 11.20
N GLU A 203 -9.37 13.99 10.81
CA GLU A 203 -9.16 14.71 9.55
C GLU A 203 -8.86 13.72 8.42
N ASN A 204 -9.44 13.94 7.24
CA ASN A 204 -8.94 13.31 6.01
C ASN A 204 -7.66 14.03 5.58
N ILE A 205 -6.53 13.59 6.14
CA ILE A 205 -5.23 14.24 6.00
C ILE A 205 -4.95 14.57 4.53
N THR A 206 -4.58 15.82 4.29
CA THR A 206 -4.18 16.31 2.96
C THR A 206 -2.74 16.84 3.05
N LEU A 207 -1.86 16.45 2.11
CA LEU A 207 -0.48 16.89 1.97
C LEU A 207 -0.35 18.03 0.96
#